data_7dfaa0f6add7765cd0218df5ad7ea5fb
#
_entry.id   7dfaa0f6add7765cd0218df5ad7ea5fb
#
_cell.length_a   1.000
_cell.length_b   1.000
_cell.length_c   1.000
_cell.angle_alpha   90.00
_cell.angle_beta   90.00
_cell.angle_gamma   90.00
#
_symmetry.space_group_name_H-M   'P 1'
#
loop_
_entity.id
_entity.type
_entity.pdbx_description
1 polymer ?
#
loop_
_entity_poly.entity_id
_entity_poly.type
_entity_poly.pdbx_seq_one_letter_code
_entity_poly.pdbx_strand_id
1 'polypeptide(L)'
;DDNPALAEVFEEAGMPLVRLFTPGEANKTLPLVKRIVSDIVDIGRRLRQMAATLGPNADEDEEVKRLLVEFQGVLREMEQLGCSYKDYNFDIGLVDFPAVIDGEAVVLCWRSDEPSVMYYHGLYAGFAGRKAIPEALLEPEEIV
;
A
#
# COMPACT_ATOMS: atom_id res chain seq x y z
N ASP A 1 -7.45 2.48 -16.18
CA ASP A 1 -7.08 2.98 -17.46
C ASP A 1 -6.73 1.89 -18.45
N ASP A 2 -6.98 2.14 -19.71
CA ASP A 2 -6.89 1.09 -20.71
C ASP A 2 -5.60 1.07 -21.48
N ASN A 3 -4.61 1.83 -21.08
CA ASN A 3 -3.34 1.88 -21.81
C ASN A 3 -2.50 0.64 -21.50
N PRO A 4 -2.36 -0.29 -22.48
CA PRO A 4 -1.59 -1.52 -22.20
C PRO A 4 -0.12 -1.25 -21.90
N ALA A 5 0.45 -0.22 -22.50
CA ALA A 5 1.85 0.09 -22.24
C ALA A 5 2.05 0.55 -20.79
N LEU A 6 1.07 1.26 -20.26
CA LEU A 6 1.11 1.72 -18.89
C LEU A 6 1.03 0.55 -17.93
N ALA A 7 0.13 -0.40 -18.21
CA ALA A 7 0.02 -1.59 -17.38
C ALA A 7 1.33 -2.37 -17.35
N GLU A 8 2.01 -2.46 -18.50
CA GLU A 8 3.29 -3.14 -18.57
C GLU A 8 4.35 -2.47 -17.71
N VAL A 9 4.36 -1.15 -17.70
CA VAL A 9 5.33 -0.40 -16.92
C VAL A 9 5.18 -0.71 -15.43
N PHE A 10 3.94 -0.73 -14.95
CA PHE A 10 3.70 -1.06 -13.55
C PHE A 10 4.02 -2.53 -13.26
N GLU A 11 3.69 -3.43 -14.18
CA GLU A 11 3.98 -4.84 -13.96
C GLU A 11 5.48 -5.09 -13.86
N GLU A 12 6.26 -4.43 -14.70
CA GLU A 12 7.71 -4.59 -14.65
C GLU A 12 8.28 -4.10 -13.34
N ALA A 13 7.62 -3.13 -12.71
CA ALA A 13 8.05 -2.62 -11.41
C ALA A 13 7.52 -3.47 -10.25
N GLY A 14 6.87 -4.60 -10.54
CA GLY A 14 6.36 -5.47 -9.51
C GLY A 14 5.02 -5.05 -8.95
N MET A 15 4.28 -4.23 -9.69
CA MET A 15 2.98 -3.71 -9.25
C MET A 15 1.93 -3.98 -10.31
N PRO A 16 1.35 -5.20 -10.33
CA PRO A 16 0.29 -5.47 -11.31
C PRO A 16 -0.81 -4.42 -11.18
N LEU A 17 -1.15 -3.79 -12.30
CA LEU A 17 -2.04 -2.65 -12.27
C LEU A 17 -3.48 -3.10 -12.22
N VAL A 18 -4.17 -2.77 -11.12
CA VAL A 18 -5.60 -3.00 -10.97
C VAL A 18 -6.35 -1.74 -11.38
N ARG A 19 -5.86 -0.59 -10.92
CA ARG A 19 -6.43 0.70 -11.28
C ARG A 19 -5.42 1.79 -11.02
N LEU A 20 -5.63 2.93 -11.64
CA LEU A 20 -4.87 4.14 -11.35
C LEU A 20 -5.67 5.01 -10.39
N PHE A 21 -4.97 5.72 -9.53
CA PHE A 21 -5.58 6.64 -8.58
C PHE A 21 -5.18 8.07 -8.91
N THR A 22 -6.14 8.99 -8.84
CA THR A 22 -5.78 10.39 -8.68
C THR A 22 -5.52 10.63 -7.19
N PRO A 23 -4.83 11.70 -6.83
CA PRO A 23 -4.64 12.02 -5.41
C PRO A 23 -5.96 12.13 -4.66
N GLY A 24 -7.00 12.70 -5.30
CA GLY A 24 -8.32 12.78 -4.66
C GLY A 24 -8.91 11.42 -4.42
N GLU A 25 -8.80 10.52 -5.38
CA GLU A 25 -9.32 9.16 -5.23
C GLU A 25 -8.57 8.40 -4.15
N ALA A 26 -7.24 8.57 -4.10
CA ALA A 26 -6.45 7.93 -3.05
C ALA A 26 -6.91 8.40 -1.68
N ASN A 27 -7.12 9.70 -1.52
CA ASN A 27 -7.56 10.23 -0.25
C ASN A 27 -8.96 9.80 0.12
N LYS A 28 -9.84 9.62 -0.86
CA LYS A 28 -11.19 9.10 -0.59
C LYS A 28 -11.14 7.64 -0.14
N THR A 29 -10.18 6.89 -0.65
CA THR A 29 -10.02 5.48 -0.29
C THR A 29 -9.30 5.30 1.04
N LEU A 30 -8.60 6.33 1.49
CA LEU A 30 -7.71 6.24 2.64
C LEU A 30 -8.38 5.73 3.92
N PRO A 31 -9.62 6.13 4.28
CA PRO A 31 -10.21 5.58 5.50
C PRO A 31 -10.28 4.06 5.52
N LEU A 32 -10.58 3.45 4.37
CA LEU A 32 -10.60 1.99 4.27
C LEU A 32 -9.16 1.45 4.33
N VAL A 33 -8.24 2.10 3.62
CA VAL A 33 -6.84 1.69 3.63
C VAL A 33 -6.28 1.72 5.06
N LYS A 34 -6.61 2.75 5.82
CA LYS A 34 -6.14 2.86 7.20
C LYS A 34 -6.57 1.66 8.04
N ARG A 35 -7.81 1.20 7.85
CA ARG A 35 -8.31 0.07 8.60
C ARG A 35 -7.56 -1.21 8.23
N ILE A 36 -7.35 -1.42 6.93
CA ILE A 36 -6.65 -2.61 6.46
C ILE A 36 -5.19 -2.58 6.94
N VAL A 37 -4.54 -1.42 6.88
CA VAL A 37 -3.16 -1.28 7.36
C VAL A 37 -3.06 -1.61 8.85
N SER A 38 -4.03 -1.13 9.64
CA SER A 38 -4.04 -1.44 11.06
C SER A 38 -4.05 -2.95 11.30
N ASP A 39 -4.87 -3.67 10.54
CA ASP A 39 -4.94 -5.12 10.65
C ASP A 39 -3.63 -5.77 10.19
N ILE A 40 -3.06 -5.29 9.10
CA ILE A 40 -1.80 -5.85 8.60
C ILE A 40 -0.70 -5.71 9.65
N VAL A 41 -0.58 -4.51 10.22
CA VAL A 41 0.47 -4.24 11.19
C VAL A 41 0.26 -5.06 12.46
N ASP A 42 -0.97 -5.12 12.94
CA ASP A 42 -1.27 -5.87 14.16
C ASP A 42 -0.99 -7.36 14.00
N ILE A 43 -1.47 -7.94 12.91
CA ILE A 43 -1.26 -9.37 12.67
C ILE A 43 0.21 -9.64 12.41
N GLY A 44 0.85 -8.78 11.63
CA GLY A 44 2.27 -8.95 11.32
C GLY A 44 3.14 -8.91 12.56
N ARG A 45 2.87 -7.96 13.46
CA ARG A 45 3.62 -7.87 14.71
C ARG A 45 3.43 -9.11 15.56
N ARG A 46 2.20 -9.60 15.61
CA ARG A 46 1.90 -10.79 16.40
C ARG A 46 2.61 -12.01 15.84
N LEU A 47 2.60 -12.16 14.51
CA LEU A 47 3.32 -13.26 13.87
C LEU A 47 4.80 -13.19 14.16
N ARG A 48 5.38 -12.00 14.09
CA ARG A 48 6.79 -11.82 14.36
C ARG A 48 7.13 -12.19 15.80
N GLN A 49 6.28 -11.78 16.73
CA GLN A 49 6.44 -12.11 18.15
C GLN A 49 6.40 -13.60 18.38
N MET A 50 5.42 -14.27 17.77
CA MET A 50 5.28 -15.71 17.93
C MET A 50 6.44 -16.46 17.31
N ALA A 51 6.95 -15.98 16.16
CA ALA A 51 8.12 -16.59 15.55
C ALA A 51 9.32 -16.51 16.47
N ALA A 52 9.51 -15.38 17.13
CA ALA A 52 10.62 -15.21 18.06
C ALA A 52 10.48 -16.12 19.27
N THR A 53 9.26 -16.32 19.77
CA THR A 53 9.01 -17.13 20.94
C THR A 53 9.09 -18.62 20.64
N LEU A 54 8.50 -19.05 19.52
CA LEU A 54 8.38 -20.47 19.21
C LEU A 54 9.57 -21.01 18.44
N GLY A 55 10.33 -20.13 17.80
CA GLY A 55 11.50 -20.52 17.05
C GLY A 55 11.18 -21.38 15.83
N PRO A 56 12.01 -22.39 15.53
CA PRO A 56 11.83 -23.15 14.28
C PRO A 56 10.49 -23.89 14.18
N ASN A 57 9.80 -24.09 15.31
CA ASN A 57 8.55 -24.82 15.30
C ASN A 57 7.34 -23.90 15.10
N ALA A 58 7.58 -22.62 14.83
CA ALA A 58 6.48 -21.68 14.69
C ALA A 58 5.49 -22.08 13.60
N ASP A 59 6.01 -22.65 12.50
CA ASP A 59 5.15 -23.03 11.38
C ASP A 59 4.13 -24.11 11.72
N GLU A 60 4.38 -24.87 12.78
CA GLU A 60 3.50 -25.95 13.17
C GLU A 60 2.45 -25.53 14.19
N ASP A 61 2.60 -24.33 14.74
CA ASP A 61 1.67 -23.84 15.74
C ASP A 61 0.32 -23.49 15.12
N GLU A 62 -0.76 -23.91 15.77
CA GLU A 62 -2.10 -23.70 15.22
C GLU A 62 -2.49 -22.23 15.18
N GLU A 63 -2.07 -21.47 16.18
CA GLU A 63 -2.36 -20.04 16.19
C GLU A 63 -1.62 -19.33 15.07
N VAL A 64 -0.36 -19.71 14.84
CA VAL A 64 0.42 -19.12 13.73
C VAL A 64 -0.25 -19.41 12.40
N LYS A 65 -0.70 -20.66 12.22
CA LYS A 65 -1.38 -21.01 10.97
C LYS A 65 -2.63 -20.17 10.74
N ARG A 66 -3.39 -19.97 11.78
CA ARG A 66 -4.62 -19.18 11.71
C ARG A 66 -4.29 -17.73 11.36
N LEU A 67 -3.27 -17.17 12.02
CA LEU A 67 -2.88 -15.79 11.77
C LEU A 67 -2.34 -15.59 10.35
N LEU A 68 -1.63 -16.61 9.83
CA LEU A 68 -1.14 -16.51 8.46
C LEU A 68 -2.27 -16.45 7.44
N VAL A 69 -3.33 -17.22 7.65
CA VAL A 69 -4.50 -17.17 6.77
C VAL A 69 -5.16 -15.81 6.85
N GLU A 70 -5.30 -15.27 8.05
CA GLU A 70 -5.86 -13.95 8.26
C GLU A 70 -5.01 -12.87 7.58
N PHE A 71 -3.69 -13.01 7.73
CA PHE A 71 -2.75 -12.05 7.15
C PHE A 71 -2.87 -12.02 5.64
N GLN A 72 -2.93 -13.19 5.03
CA GLN A 72 -3.08 -13.28 3.58
C GLN A 72 -4.39 -12.66 3.12
N GLY A 73 -5.43 -12.80 3.94
CA GLY A 73 -6.73 -12.22 3.61
C GLY A 73 -6.71 -10.70 3.57
N VAL A 74 -6.08 -10.08 4.58
CA VAL A 74 -6.03 -8.61 4.60
C VAL A 74 -5.09 -8.06 3.53
N LEU A 75 -4.01 -8.78 3.22
CA LEU A 75 -3.17 -8.38 2.10
C LEU A 75 -3.93 -8.43 0.79
N ARG A 76 -4.76 -9.46 0.62
CA ARG A 76 -5.57 -9.59 -0.59
C ARG A 76 -6.59 -8.46 -0.69
N GLU A 77 -7.17 -8.05 0.42
CA GLU A 77 -8.08 -6.91 0.42
C GLU A 77 -7.40 -5.66 -0.11
N MET A 78 -6.16 -5.42 0.34
CA MET A 78 -5.40 -4.27 -0.11
C MET A 78 -5.16 -4.34 -1.61
N GLU A 79 -4.76 -5.50 -2.09
CA GLU A 79 -4.49 -5.70 -3.51
C GLU A 79 -5.74 -5.50 -4.35
N GLN A 80 -6.88 -5.94 -3.86
CA GLN A 80 -8.14 -5.78 -4.58
C GLN A 80 -8.55 -4.33 -4.70
N LEU A 81 -8.15 -3.50 -3.75
CA LEU A 81 -8.35 -2.07 -3.85
C LEU A 81 -7.45 -1.42 -4.91
N GLY A 82 -6.39 -2.11 -5.30
CA GLY A 82 -5.42 -1.57 -6.25
C GLY A 82 -4.20 -0.97 -5.60
N CYS A 83 -4.02 -1.15 -4.30
CA CYS A 83 -2.91 -0.59 -3.55
C CYS A 83 -1.90 -1.66 -3.18
N SER A 84 -0.71 -1.24 -2.78
CA SER A 84 0.35 -2.16 -2.36
C SER A 84 0.86 -1.79 -0.98
N TYR A 85 0.85 -2.73 -0.06
CA TYR A 85 1.44 -2.54 1.26
C TYR A 85 2.94 -2.77 1.18
N LYS A 86 3.74 -1.93 1.86
CA LYS A 86 5.20 -1.95 1.64
C LYS A 86 6.07 -2.20 2.85
N ASP A 87 5.62 -1.96 4.07
CA ASP A 87 6.50 -2.12 5.23
C ASP A 87 6.27 -3.45 5.93
N TYR A 88 7.07 -4.45 5.58
CA TYR A 88 6.97 -5.77 6.19
C TYR A 88 7.78 -5.92 7.47
N ASN A 89 8.37 -4.84 7.95
CA ASN A 89 8.92 -4.81 9.31
C ASN A 89 7.84 -4.47 10.34
N PHE A 90 6.69 -4.01 9.87
CA PHE A 90 5.53 -3.69 10.70
C PHE A 90 5.81 -2.63 11.73
N ASP A 91 6.75 -1.74 11.42
CA ASP A 91 7.04 -0.60 12.28
C ASP A 91 6.05 0.53 12.04
N ILE A 92 5.68 0.71 10.78
CA ILE A 92 4.77 1.77 10.38
C ILE A 92 4.06 1.30 9.11
N GLY A 93 2.85 1.77 8.90
CA GLY A 93 2.15 1.45 7.66
C GLY A 93 2.70 2.26 6.51
N LEU A 94 2.85 1.63 5.37
CA LEU A 94 3.35 2.28 4.17
C LEU A 94 2.62 1.69 2.99
N VAL A 95 1.93 2.54 2.22
CA VAL A 95 1.08 2.08 1.12
C VAL A 95 1.33 2.90 -0.12
N ASP A 96 1.45 2.21 -1.24
CA ASP A 96 1.63 2.83 -2.56
C ASP A 96 0.37 2.69 -3.38
N PHE A 97 0.02 3.78 -4.10
CA PHE A 97 -1.14 3.82 -4.99
C PHE A 97 -0.64 4.13 -6.39
N PRO A 98 -0.87 3.25 -7.37
CA PRO A 98 -0.44 3.55 -8.74
C PRO A 98 -1.11 4.81 -9.28
N ALA A 99 -0.33 5.65 -9.95
CA ALA A 99 -0.84 6.92 -10.44
C ALA A 99 -0.03 7.38 -11.64
N VAL A 100 -0.52 8.42 -12.30
CA VAL A 100 0.20 9.09 -13.36
C VAL A 100 0.25 10.57 -13.03
N ILE A 101 1.44 11.15 -13.02
CA ILE A 101 1.62 12.58 -12.80
C ILE A 101 2.48 13.11 -13.95
N ASP A 102 1.98 14.11 -14.64
CA ASP A 102 2.69 14.73 -15.78
C ASP A 102 3.07 13.69 -16.82
N GLY A 103 2.18 12.74 -17.05
CA GLY A 103 2.40 11.72 -18.07
C GLY A 103 3.31 10.58 -17.65
N GLU A 104 3.78 10.57 -16.42
CA GLU A 104 4.71 9.55 -15.96
C GLU A 104 4.07 8.64 -14.94
N ALA A 105 4.36 7.35 -15.05
CA ALA A 105 3.92 6.36 -14.07
C ALA A 105 4.67 6.58 -12.76
N VAL A 106 3.91 6.76 -11.69
CA VAL A 106 4.47 6.99 -10.35
C VAL A 106 3.62 6.22 -9.35
N VAL A 107 4.02 6.26 -8.08
CA VAL A 107 3.15 5.80 -7.01
C VAL A 107 2.94 6.94 -6.03
N LEU A 108 1.69 7.13 -5.63
CA LEU A 108 1.39 7.99 -4.50
C LEU A 108 1.75 7.19 -3.26
N CYS A 109 2.35 7.84 -2.28
CA CYS A 109 2.92 7.13 -1.14
C CYS A 109 2.36 7.70 0.16
N TRP A 110 1.73 6.85 0.96
CA TRP A 110 1.17 7.25 2.24
C TRP A 110 1.82 6.48 3.37
N ARG A 111 2.23 7.22 4.40
CA ARG A 111 2.77 6.63 5.62
C ARG A 111 1.74 6.83 6.73
N SER A 112 1.62 5.82 7.60
CA SER A 112 0.51 5.79 8.53
C SER A 112 0.49 6.92 9.56
N ASP A 113 1.59 7.66 9.70
CA ASP A 113 1.62 8.83 10.58
C ASP A 113 1.25 10.12 9.85
N GLU A 114 0.88 10.03 8.57
CA GLU A 114 0.50 11.21 7.78
C GLU A 114 -1.01 11.33 7.72
N PRO A 115 -1.54 12.53 7.79
CA PRO A 115 -3.00 12.70 7.83
C PRO A 115 -3.70 12.39 6.52
N SER A 116 -2.99 12.48 5.40
CA SER A 116 -3.57 12.23 4.09
C SER A 116 -2.48 11.83 3.11
N VAL A 117 -2.88 11.48 1.89
CA VAL A 117 -1.93 11.14 0.83
C VAL A 117 -1.44 12.47 0.24
N MET A 118 -0.15 12.77 0.47
CA MET A 118 0.43 14.05 0.09
C MET A 118 1.74 13.92 -0.68
N TYR A 119 2.25 12.71 -0.87
CA TYR A 119 3.57 12.50 -1.48
C TYR A 119 3.51 11.46 -2.57
N TYR A 120 4.49 11.50 -3.45
CA TYR A 120 4.63 10.47 -4.48
C TYR A 120 6.11 10.25 -4.77
N HIS A 121 6.42 9.16 -5.44
CA HIS A 121 7.77 8.91 -5.94
C HIS A 121 7.70 8.08 -7.21
N GLY A 122 8.80 8.06 -7.96
CA GLY A 122 8.88 7.23 -9.15
C GLY A 122 8.84 5.76 -8.78
N LEU A 123 8.56 4.91 -9.76
CA LEU A 123 8.35 3.49 -9.51
C LEU A 123 9.57 2.82 -8.87
N TYR A 124 10.76 3.30 -9.16
CA TYR A 124 11.99 2.69 -8.66
C TYR A 124 12.71 3.53 -7.63
N ALA A 125 12.13 4.66 -7.22
CA ALA A 125 12.79 5.58 -6.31
C ALA A 125 12.66 5.19 -4.84
N GLY A 126 11.58 4.52 -4.49
CA GLY A 126 11.34 4.14 -3.11
C GLY A 126 10.99 5.31 -2.22
N PHE A 127 10.80 5.01 -0.94
CA PHE A 127 10.37 6.00 0.03
C PHE A 127 11.30 7.21 0.10
N ALA A 128 12.60 6.97 0.00
CA ALA A 128 13.59 8.05 0.11
C ALA A 128 13.49 9.06 -1.02
N GLY A 129 12.88 8.70 -2.13
CA GLY A 129 12.71 9.60 -3.26
C GLY A 129 11.40 10.35 -3.29
N ARG A 130 10.70 10.40 -2.18
CA ARG A 130 9.37 11.04 -2.11
C ARG A 130 9.45 12.52 -2.41
N LYS A 131 8.43 13.00 -3.10
CA LYS A 131 8.23 14.41 -3.40
C LYS A 131 6.81 14.78 -3.05
N ALA A 132 6.60 16.05 -2.74
CA ALA A 132 5.24 16.52 -2.47
C ALA A 132 4.42 16.48 -3.76
N ILE A 133 3.18 16.02 -3.66
CA ILE A 133 2.25 16.09 -4.76
C ILE A 133 1.94 17.56 -5.02
N PRO A 134 1.97 18.01 -6.29
CA PRO A 134 1.64 19.42 -6.59
C PRO A 134 0.29 19.79 -5.99
N GLU A 135 0.25 20.96 -5.39
CA GLU A 135 -0.94 21.41 -4.65
C GLU A 135 -2.20 21.38 -5.49
N ALA A 136 -2.06 21.74 -6.76
CA ALA A 136 -3.22 21.75 -7.65
C ALA A 136 -3.87 20.38 -7.78
N LEU A 137 -3.08 19.32 -7.68
CA LEU A 137 -3.59 17.97 -7.80
C LEU A 137 -4.21 17.45 -6.51
N LEU A 138 -3.99 18.15 -5.40
CA LEU A 138 -4.57 17.77 -4.12
C LEU A 138 -5.93 18.44 -3.89
N GLU A 139 -6.36 19.32 -4.78
CA GLU A 139 -7.64 19.99 -4.63
C GLU A 139 -8.78 19.00 -4.70
N PRO A 140 -9.84 19.24 -3.94
CA PRO A 140 -10.97 18.33 -3.99
C PRO A 140 -11.54 18.29 -5.39
N GLU A 141 -11.92 17.13 -5.80
CA GLU A 141 -12.48 17.00 -7.08
C GLU A 141 -13.90 17.27 -7.10
N GLU A 142 -14.58 17.64 -6.38
CA GLU A 142 -15.82 17.88 -6.34
C GLU A 142 -16.37 18.81 -6.64
N ILE A 143 -16.98 19.09 -6.87
CA ILE A 143 -17.36 19.83 -6.89
C ILE A 143 -18.52 20.10 -6.91
N VAL A 144 -19.08 20.28 -6.92
CA VAL A 144 -20.05 20.57 -6.92
C VAL A 144 -20.88 20.58 -6.90
#